data_21287b50b9c886e92bbc56f1b6f19956
#
_entry.id   21287b50b9c886e92bbc56f1b6f19956
#
_cell.length_a   1.000
_cell.length_b   1.000
_cell.length_c   1.000
_cell.angle_alpha   90.00
_cell.angle_beta   90.00
_cell.angle_gamma   90.00
#
_symmetry.space_group_name_H-M   'P 1'
#
loop_
_entity.id
_entity.type
_entity.pdbx_description
1 polymer ?
#
loop_
_entity_poly.entity_id
_entity_poly.type
_entity_poly.pdbx_seq_one_letter_code
_entity_poly.pdbx_strand_id
1 'polypeptide(L)'
;MKTYTEEKRIRPDILTSTVFWSICIMMLFNIISVRIFGDMGAGFCCVPNTLFFLLYISFVLAAQKSVYVMVRLRARRSQFLNAETNMKRSMRMFSVAGIILAVLIGFGSFNIAKNFLGSGKAYFQLIVVAVSLILLCPQGVFRGYLQGLGYTKPIVISDLLISVTSFVSGGIISGIMYSYGKKVNNLFHGDEYSAIYGASGMMLGLLIGSFIGLLQIIISYSLRKKEIAEIVKNGAPRYLDNKNDVYTSIRPIEYLYASALLMLLVDNLFFNFLQMKDGNNDAMIGAFGAYGGRIVSFVILVAFLCCIPFVKSWNRVMARVERDEIEGARDRLKKLLHFTYMLLIPVFTAIFVLADTIQVAIFEKSTSEISANFRLAAILIVLLSIGVLVSWLLNHMGKKLLTTINLTVGWAVHIGLLVLLSIVLGHDLYTIIISEIVTFLIYDIMCMFMILKMLKLHSNILLNIGIPFLASGVAGLILLALDRILINVIGEILTLLISVIVFAIIYVLLMVVLRGIRTHELENVPLGRFFISFSSRVQHDSFYEE
;
A
#
# COMPACT_ATOMS: atom_id res chain seq x y z
N MET A 1 9.67 -39.15 -9.61
CA MET A 1 9.10 -38.05 -10.40
C MET A 1 9.37 -36.75 -9.65
N LYS A 2 10.49 -36.07 -9.92
CA LYS A 2 10.73 -34.73 -9.40
C LYS A 2 9.61 -33.86 -9.95
N THR A 3 8.80 -33.30 -9.09
CA THR A 3 7.63 -32.49 -9.44
C THR A 3 8.09 -31.33 -10.28
N TYR A 4 7.69 -31.31 -11.55
CA TYR A 4 7.93 -30.33 -12.62
C TYR A 4 7.76 -28.85 -12.21
N THR A 5 7.27 -28.62 -11.01
CA THR A 5 6.84 -27.32 -10.47
C THR A 5 7.83 -26.64 -9.53
N GLU A 6 8.91 -27.28 -9.09
CA GLU A 6 9.81 -26.67 -8.06
C GLU A 6 10.96 -25.86 -8.64
N GLU A 7 11.47 -26.19 -9.83
CA GLU A 7 12.64 -25.54 -10.44
C GLU A 7 12.36 -24.12 -11.02
N LYS A 8 11.10 -23.76 -11.28
CA LYS A 8 10.73 -22.49 -11.95
C LYS A 8 10.14 -21.42 -11.01
N ARG A 9 10.12 -21.66 -9.71
CA ARG A 9 9.54 -20.73 -8.72
C ARG A 9 10.53 -19.66 -8.30
N ILE A 10 10.10 -18.41 -8.42
CA ILE A 10 10.76 -17.31 -7.70
C ILE A 10 10.48 -17.48 -6.21
N ARG A 11 11.46 -17.15 -5.37
CA ARG A 11 11.29 -17.16 -3.92
C ARG A 11 10.13 -16.26 -3.49
N PRO A 12 9.36 -16.66 -2.47
CA PRO A 12 8.21 -15.87 -2.00
C PRO A 12 8.58 -14.44 -1.55
N ASP A 13 9.77 -14.25 -1.01
CA ASP A 13 10.29 -12.95 -0.61
C ASP A 13 10.42 -11.97 -1.79
N ILE A 14 10.90 -12.46 -2.95
CA ILE A 14 11.00 -11.63 -4.16
C ILE A 14 9.61 -11.25 -4.67
N LEU A 15 8.67 -12.19 -4.69
CA LEU A 15 7.30 -11.92 -5.15
C LEU A 15 6.62 -10.85 -4.28
N THR A 16 6.73 -10.96 -2.96
CA THR A 16 6.16 -9.98 -2.04
C THR A 16 6.85 -8.62 -2.12
N SER A 17 8.20 -8.62 -2.18
CA SER A 17 8.96 -7.38 -2.35
C SER A 17 8.58 -6.65 -3.64
N THR A 18 8.32 -7.38 -4.73
CA THR A 18 7.90 -6.78 -6.00
C THR A 18 6.54 -6.09 -5.89
N VAL A 19 5.58 -6.70 -5.19
CA VAL A 19 4.28 -6.07 -4.93
C VAL A 19 4.46 -4.77 -4.12
N PHE A 20 5.30 -4.79 -3.09
CA PHE A 20 5.57 -3.58 -2.28
C PHE A 20 6.24 -2.48 -3.11
N TRP A 21 7.24 -2.83 -3.93
CA TRP A 21 7.85 -1.87 -4.87
C TRP A 21 6.84 -1.30 -5.87
N SER A 22 5.93 -2.13 -6.39
CA SER A 22 4.87 -1.67 -7.30
C SER A 22 3.93 -0.67 -6.62
N ILE A 23 3.58 -0.90 -5.35
CA ILE A 23 2.78 0.05 -4.56
C ILE A 23 3.57 1.35 -4.36
N CYS A 24 4.86 1.27 -4.02
CA CYS A 24 5.70 2.46 -3.86
C CYS A 24 5.78 3.28 -5.14
N ILE A 25 5.96 2.65 -6.30
CA ILE A 25 5.99 3.34 -7.61
C ILE A 25 4.64 4.01 -7.90
N MET A 26 3.53 3.35 -7.59
CA MET A 26 2.19 3.92 -7.78
C MET A 26 1.92 5.10 -6.84
N MET A 27 2.36 5.03 -5.58
CA MET A 27 2.22 6.17 -4.66
C MET A 27 3.13 7.33 -5.06
N LEU A 28 4.34 7.05 -5.53
CA LEU A 28 5.23 8.06 -6.09
C LEU A 28 4.61 8.72 -7.34
N PHE A 29 3.92 7.94 -8.17
CA PHE A 29 3.17 8.45 -9.31
C PHE A 29 2.07 9.43 -8.87
N ASN A 30 1.29 9.11 -7.83
CA ASN A 30 0.30 10.01 -7.27
C ASN A 30 0.94 11.32 -6.80
N ILE A 31 2.02 11.25 -6.03
CA ILE A 31 2.74 12.42 -5.48
C ILE A 31 3.23 13.33 -6.60
N ILE A 32 3.88 12.78 -7.62
CA ILE A 32 4.39 13.56 -8.76
C ILE A 32 3.25 14.14 -9.59
N SER A 33 2.15 13.41 -9.73
CA SER A 33 0.96 13.91 -10.43
C SER A 33 0.37 15.14 -9.77
N VAL A 34 0.31 15.18 -8.43
CA VAL A 34 -0.11 16.38 -7.69
C VAL A 34 0.79 17.58 -8.00
N ARG A 35 2.09 17.37 -8.15
CA ARG A 35 3.01 18.44 -8.54
C ARG A 35 2.73 18.98 -9.96
N ILE A 36 2.21 18.15 -10.88
CA ILE A 36 1.88 18.53 -12.25
C ILE A 36 0.61 19.39 -12.30
N PHE A 37 -0.47 18.93 -11.66
CA PHE A 37 -1.80 19.54 -11.82
C PHE A 37 -2.40 20.15 -10.54
N GLY A 38 -1.63 20.15 -9.44
CA GLY A 38 -2.03 20.75 -8.17
C GLY A 38 -3.04 19.94 -7.35
N ASP A 39 -3.42 20.47 -6.20
CA ASP A 39 -4.34 19.81 -5.26
C ASP A 39 -5.75 19.66 -5.83
N MET A 40 -6.22 20.63 -6.61
CA MET A 40 -7.52 20.55 -7.25
C MET A 40 -7.59 19.37 -8.23
N GLY A 41 -6.54 19.18 -9.04
CA GLY A 41 -6.45 18.03 -9.94
C GLY A 41 -6.36 16.71 -9.19
N ALA A 42 -5.63 16.67 -8.07
CA ALA A 42 -5.59 15.51 -7.18
C ALA A 42 -6.97 15.20 -6.58
N GLY A 43 -7.77 16.22 -6.25
CA GLY A 43 -9.15 16.06 -5.80
C GLY A 43 -10.03 15.38 -6.86
N PHE A 44 -9.93 15.80 -8.12
CA PHE A 44 -10.62 15.14 -9.23
C PHE A 44 -10.16 13.72 -9.50
N CYS A 45 -8.90 13.37 -9.16
CA CYS A 45 -8.38 12.01 -9.26
C CYS A 45 -8.71 11.13 -8.06
N CYS A 46 -8.92 11.67 -6.87
CA CYS A 46 -8.93 10.92 -5.61
C CYS A 46 -9.92 9.75 -5.64
N VAL A 47 -11.19 9.98 -5.96
CA VAL A 47 -12.20 8.91 -6.04
C VAL A 47 -11.96 7.97 -7.22
N PRO A 48 -11.74 8.42 -8.48
CA PRO A 48 -11.45 7.53 -9.59
C PRO A 48 -10.21 6.67 -9.35
N ASN A 49 -9.14 7.23 -8.79
CA ASN A 49 -7.92 6.53 -8.49
C ASN A 49 -8.12 5.47 -7.39
N THR A 50 -8.82 5.82 -6.30
CA THR A 50 -9.16 4.88 -5.24
C THR A 50 -10.06 3.76 -5.76
N LEU A 51 -11.04 4.09 -6.60
CA LEU A 51 -11.90 3.11 -7.25
C LEU A 51 -11.09 2.19 -8.18
N PHE A 52 -10.14 2.73 -8.97
CA PHE A 52 -9.23 1.92 -9.78
C PHE A 52 -8.43 0.94 -8.94
N PHE A 53 -7.82 1.38 -7.83
CA PHE A 53 -7.08 0.48 -6.95
C PHE A 53 -7.96 -0.55 -6.27
N LEU A 54 -9.16 -0.18 -5.84
CA LEU A 54 -10.15 -1.12 -5.30
C LEU A 54 -10.46 -2.23 -6.31
N LEU A 55 -10.71 -1.86 -7.56
CA LEU A 55 -10.98 -2.80 -8.65
C LEU A 55 -9.74 -3.63 -9.01
N TYR A 56 -8.56 -3.03 -9.02
CA TYR A 56 -7.29 -3.75 -9.22
C TYR A 56 -7.06 -4.79 -8.12
N ILE A 57 -7.28 -4.44 -6.86
CA ILE A 57 -7.14 -5.37 -5.75
C ILE A 57 -8.14 -6.51 -5.87
N SER A 58 -9.41 -6.23 -6.19
CA SER A 58 -10.46 -7.23 -6.30
C SER A 58 -10.30 -8.10 -7.56
N PHE A 59 -10.19 -7.52 -8.73
CA PHE A 59 -10.19 -8.25 -10.00
C PHE A 59 -8.81 -8.76 -10.43
N VAL A 60 -7.72 -8.23 -9.87
CA VAL A 60 -6.36 -8.74 -10.16
C VAL A 60 -5.79 -9.52 -8.99
N LEU A 61 -5.57 -8.90 -7.83
CA LEU A 61 -4.85 -9.55 -6.73
C LEU A 61 -5.67 -10.65 -6.04
N ALA A 62 -6.93 -10.38 -5.70
CA ALA A 62 -7.78 -11.37 -5.04
C ALA A 62 -8.20 -12.49 -6.01
N ALA A 63 -8.54 -12.16 -7.26
CA ALA A 63 -8.80 -13.14 -8.30
C ALA A 63 -7.57 -14.03 -8.56
N GLN A 64 -6.37 -13.44 -8.67
CA GLN A 64 -5.10 -14.16 -8.78
C GLN A 64 -4.92 -15.13 -7.61
N LYS A 65 -5.09 -14.67 -6.38
CA LYS A 65 -4.91 -15.51 -5.18
C LYS A 65 -5.89 -16.67 -5.14
N SER A 66 -7.15 -16.43 -5.47
CA SER A 66 -8.21 -17.44 -5.48
C SER A 66 -7.96 -18.50 -6.54
N VAL A 67 -7.68 -18.08 -7.78
CA VAL A 67 -7.37 -19.00 -8.88
C VAL A 67 -6.08 -19.77 -8.61
N TYR A 68 -5.04 -19.11 -8.07
CA TYR A 68 -3.80 -19.77 -7.65
C TYR A 68 -4.04 -20.93 -6.68
N VAL A 69 -4.84 -20.73 -5.63
CA VAL A 69 -5.13 -21.77 -4.64
C VAL A 69 -5.82 -22.95 -5.29
N MET A 70 -6.86 -22.70 -6.09
CA MET A 70 -7.62 -23.75 -6.78
C MET A 70 -6.74 -24.53 -7.76
N VAL A 71 -5.99 -23.84 -8.61
CA VAL A 71 -5.10 -24.47 -9.61
C VAL A 71 -4.00 -25.27 -8.93
N ARG A 72 -3.38 -24.72 -7.88
CA ARG A 72 -2.31 -25.42 -7.15
C ARG A 72 -2.78 -26.68 -6.46
N LEU A 73 -3.97 -26.69 -5.85
CA LEU A 73 -4.54 -27.89 -5.23
C LEU A 73 -4.76 -29.00 -6.27
N ARG A 74 -5.22 -28.65 -7.47
CA ARG A 74 -5.41 -29.60 -8.57
C ARG A 74 -4.08 -30.06 -9.18
N ALA A 75 -3.14 -29.16 -9.39
CA ALA A 75 -1.82 -29.47 -9.92
C ALA A 75 -1.03 -30.44 -9.01
N ARG A 76 -1.14 -30.31 -7.67
CA ARG A 76 -0.52 -31.24 -6.71
C ARG A 76 -1.06 -32.67 -6.84
N ARG A 77 -2.28 -32.84 -7.33
CA ARG A 77 -2.93 -34.13 -7.58
C ARG A 77 -2.81 -34.57 -9.03
N SER A 78 -1.99 -33.91 -9.85
CA SER A 78 -1.87 -34.12 -11.30
C SER A 78 -3.19 -33.93 -12.09
N GLN A 79 -4.19 -33.26 -11.51
CA GLN A 79 -5.50 -33.00 -12.10
C GLN A 79 -5.49 -31.71 -12.95
N PHE A 80 -4.61 -31.64 -13.96
CA PHE A 80 -4.37 -30.42 -14.75
C PHE A 80 -5.57 -30.04 -15.63
N LEU A 81 -6.34 -31.02 -16.13
CA LEU A 81 -7.57 -30.76 -16.89
C LEU A 81 -8.63 -30.05 -16.03
N ASN A 82 -8.75 -30.42 -14.75
CA ASN A 82 -9.61 -29.73 -13.80
C ASN A 82 -9.11 -28.31 -13.50
N ALA A 83 -7.79 -28.13 -13.37
CA ALA A 83 -7.19 -26.82 -13.17
C ALA A 83 -7.49 -25.87 -14.34
N GLU A 84 -7.38 -26.34 -15.59
CA GLU A 84 -7.74 -25.58 -16.79
C GLU A 84 -9.24 -25.26 -16.85
N THR A 85 -10.09 -26.24 -16.52
CA THR A 85 -11.55 -26.04 -16.47
C THR A 85 -11.94 -24.98 -15.43
N ASN A 86 -11.31 -25.00 -14.25
CA ASN A 86 -11.54 -24.02 -13.20
C ASN A 86 -11.04 -22.63 -13.61
N MET A 87 -9.91 -22.53 -14.30
CA MET A 87 -9.45 -21.27 -14.89
C MET A 87 -10.49 -20.69 -15.88
N LYS A 88 -11.00 -21.50 -16.81
CA LYS A 88 -12.02 -21.06 -17.78
C LYS A 88 -13.35 -20.66 -17.11
N ARG A 89 -13.74 -21.32 -16.01
CA ARG A 89 -14.90 -20.92 -15.20
C ARG A 89 -14.69 -19.60 -14.50
N SER A 90 -13.53 -19.43 -13.84
CA SER A 90 -13.16 -18.19 -13.17
C SER A 90 -13.07 -17.02 -14.18
N MET A 91 -12.52 -17.27 -15.37
CA MET A 91 -12.45 -16.28 -16.44
C MET A 91 -13.84 -15.76 -16.80
N ARG A 92 -14.80 -16.67 -17.06
CA ARG A 92 -16.18 -16.27 -17.37
C ARG A 92 -16.84 -15.49 -16.24
N MET A 93 -16.67 -15.96 -15.00
CA MET A 93 -17.26 -15.31 -13.81
C MET A 93 -16.72 -13.89 -13.62
N PHE A 94 -15.40 -13.73 -13.58
CA PHE A 94 -14.79 -12.41 -13.37
C PHE A 94 -15.03 -11.47 -14.56
N SER A 95 -15.01 -11.97 -15.81
CA SER A 95 -15.28 -11.14 -16.98
C SER A 95 -16.74 -10.65 -17.01
N VAL A 96 -17.71 -11.52 -16.71
CA VAL A 96 -19.13 -11.12 -16.65
C VAL A 96 -19.35 -10.11 -15.53
N ALA A 97 -18.86 -10.40 -14.32
CA ALA A 97 -18.97 -9.47 -13.19
C ALA A 97 -18.31 -8.11 -13.50
N GLY A 98 -17.11 -8.15 -14.10
CA GLY A 98 -16.37 -6.95 -14.46
C GLY A 98 -17.05 -6.12 -15.55
N ILE A 99 -17.63 -6.76 -16.57
CA ILE A 99 -18.37 -6.04 -17.63
C ILE A 99 -19.63 -5.40 -17.05
N ILE A 100 -20.39 -6.11 -16.21
CA ILE A 100 -21.57 -5.54 -15.55
C ILE A 100 -21.17 -4.30 -14.73
N LEU A 101 -20.11 -4.41 -13.92
CA LEU A 101 -19.65 -3.31 -13.08
C LEU A 101 -19.07 -2.16 -13.93
N ALA A 102 -18.34 -2.45 -15.03
CA ALA A 102 -17.84 -1.44 -15.95
C ALA A 102 -18.99 -0.66 -16.61
N VAL A 103 -20.06 -1.35 -17.01
CA VAL A 103 -21.27 -0.72 -17.57
C VAL A 103 -21.93 0.18 -16.51
N LEU A 104 -22.09 -0.29 -15.27
CA LEU A 104 -22.67 0.50 -14.18
C LEU A 104 -21.85 1.75 -13.87
N ILE A 105 -20.52 1.63 -13.79
CA ILE A 105 -19.63 2.78 -13.56
C ILE A 105 -19.66 3.73 -14.76
N GLY A 106 -19.59 3.23 -15.99
CA GLY A 106 -19.57 4.03 -17.20
C GLY A 106 -20.86 4.85 -17.40
N PHE A 107 -22.02 4.22 -17.31
CA PHE A 107 -23.32 4.90 -17.39
C PHE A 107 -23.60 5.79 -16.18
N GLY A 108 -23.14 5.38 -14.97
CA GLY A 108 -23.26 6.17 -13.77
C GLY A 108 -22.22 7.28 -13.62
N SER A 109 -21.22 7.38 -14.52
CA SER A 109 -20.04 8.23 -14.36
C SER A 109 -20.36 9.70 -14.08
N PHE A 110 -21.32 10.28 -14.77
CA PHE A 110 -21.74 11.66 -14.55
C PHE A 110 -22.36 11.87 -13.16
N ASN A 111 -23.28 10.98 -12.75
CA ASN A 111 -23.93 11.07 -11.45
C ASN A 111 -22.94 10.80 -10.31
N ILE A 112 -22.02 9.84 -10.51
CA ILE A 112 -20.94 9.57 -9.56
C ILE A 112 -20.03 10.80 -9.48
N ALA A 113 -19.59 11.37 -10.59
CA ALA A 113 -18.74 12.54 -10.58
C ALA A 113 -19.41 13.75 -9.91
N LYS A 114 -20.68 13.99 -10.19
CA LYS A 114 -21.43 15.08 -9.59
C LYS A 114 -21.59 14.93 -8.07
N ASN A 115 -21.92 13.73 -7.60
CA ASN A 115 -22.27 13.50 -6.20
C ASN A 115 -21.04 13.19 -5.32
N PHE A 116 -19.97 12.60 -5.88
CA PHE A 116 -18.79 12.19 -5.13
C PHE A 116 -17.58 13.08 -5.34
N LEU A 117 -17.45 13.69 -6.52
CA LEU A 117 -16.34 14.59 -6.85
C LEU A 117 -16.73 16.07 -6.77
N GLY A 118 -18.00 16.37 -6.48
CA GLY A 118 -18.49 17.74 -6.45
C GLY A 118 -18.56 18.43 -7.81
N SER A 119 -18.13 17.77 -8.90
CA SER A 119 -18.19 18.32 -10.26
C SER A 119 -18.53 17.24 -11.28
N GLY A 120 -19.65 17.42 -11.99
CA GLY A 120 -20.02 16.53 -13.09
C GLY A 120 -19.05 16.56 -14.28
N LYS A 121 -18.19 17.57 -14.38
CA LYS A 121 -17.18 17.69 -15.45
C LYS A 121 -16.07 16.63 -15.37
N ALA A 122 -15.87 16.02 -14.19
CA ALA A 122 -14.86 14.98 -13.94
C ALA A 122 -15.34 13.55 -14.27
N TYR A 123 -16.42 13.38 -15.04
CA TYR A 123 -16.95 12.04 -15.39
C TYR A 123 -16.00 11.20 -16.26
N PHE A 124 -15.13 11.85 -17.04
CA PHE A 124 -14.22 11.17 -17.95
C PHE A 124 -13.24 10.24 -17.21
N GLN A 125 -12.73 10.64 -16.04
CA GLN A 125 -11.84 9.81 -15.22
C GLN A 125 -12.52 8.48 -14.83
N LEU A 126 -13.81 8.52 -14.51
CA LEU A 126 -14.60 7.33 -14.17
C LEU A 126 -14.87 6.43 -15.37
N ILE A 127 -15.04 7.01 -16.56
CA ILE A 127 -15.13 6.22 -17.81
C ILE A 127 -13.82 5.47 -18.05
N VAL A 128 -12.67 6.12 -17.82
CA VAL A 128 -11.36 5.46 -17.96
C VAL A 128 -11.21 4.30 -16.96
N VAL A 129 -11.70 4.44 -15.72
CA VAL A 129 -11.74 3.36 -14.73
C VAL A 129 -12.61 2.20 -15.22
N ALA A 130 -13.80 2.49 -15.77
CA ALA A 130 -14.71 1.47 -16.31
C ALA A 130 -14.06 0.66 -17.44
N VAL A 131 -13.38 1.34 -18.38
CA VAL A 131 -12.63 0.67 -19.46
C VAL A 131 -11.47 -0.16 -18.89
N SER A 132 -10.74 0.38 -17.92
CA SER A 132 -9.64 -0.33 -17.28
C SER A 132 -10.10 -1.63 -16.63
N LEU A 133 -11.27 -1.66 -16.01
CA LEU A 133 -11.84 -2.84 -15.37
C LEU A 133 -11.99 -4.03 -16.32
N ILE A 134 -12.39 -3.77 -17.57
CA ILE A 134 -12.51 -4.82 -18.60
C ILE A 134 -11.15 -5.50 -18.85
N LEU A 135 -10.05 -4.73 -18.78
CA LEU A 135 -8.69 -5.25 -18.95
C LEU A 135 -8.18 -5.99 -17.69
N LEU A 136 -8.57 -5.53 -16.51
CA LEU A 136 -8.13 -6.12 -15.23
C LEU A 136 -8.72 -7.51 -14.98
N CYS A 137 -9.96 -7.77 -15.42
CA CYS A 137 -10.65 -9.03 -15.19
C CYS A 137 -9.91 -10.28 -15.71
N PRO A 138 -9.51 -10.36 -16.99
CA PRO A 138 -8.77 -11.50 -17.49
C PRO A 138 -7.36 -11.58 -16.92
N GLN A 139 -6.74 -10.45 -16.58
CA GLN A 139 -5.39 -10.36 -16.07
C GLN A 139 -5.22 -11.14 -14.76
N GLY A 140 -6.12 -10.94 -13.78
CA GLY A 140 -6.07 -11.63 -12.48
C GLY A 140 -6.17 -13.15 -12.63
N VAL A 141 -7.06 -13.62 -13.49
CA VAL A 141 -7.27 -15.06 -13.72
C VAL A 141 -6.06 -15.71 -14.39
N PHE A 142 -5.50 -15.10 -15.46
CA PHE A 142 -4.29 -15.62 -16.10
C PHE A 142 -3.10 -15.66 -15.15
N ARG A 143 -2.92 -14.60 -14.34
CA ARG A 143 -1.87 -14.54 -13.30
C ARG A 143 -2.01 -15.68 -12.30
N GLY A 144 -3.22 -15.91 -11.79
CA GLY A 144 -3.49 -17.00 -10.84
C GLY A 144 -3.26 -18.38 -11.43
N TYR A 145 -3.64 -18.59 -12.69
CA TYR A 145 -3.43 -19.86 -13.39
C TYR A 145 -1.93 -20.15 -13.59
N LEU A 146 -1.17 -19.20 -14.14
CA LEU A 146 0.27 -19.34 -14.33
C LEU A 146 1.00 -19.58 -13.00
N GLN A 147 0.65 -18.83 -11.96
CA GLN A 147 1.22 -18.99 -10.62
C GLN A 147 0.90 -20.37 -10.03
N GLY A 148 -0.32 -20.86 -10.23
CA GLY A 148 -0.76 -22.18 -9.76
C GLY A 148 0.01 -23.33 -10.41
N LEU A 149 0.37 -23.18 -11.68
CA LEU A 149 1.22 -24.11 -12.42
C LEU A 149 2.72 -23.95 -12.11
N GLY A 150 3.12 -22.95 -11.29
CA GLY A 150 4.51 -22.74 -10.89
C GLY A 150 5.25 -21.65 -11.66
N TYR A 151 4.64 -21.02 -12.66
CA TYR A 151 5.26 -19.95 -13.44
C TYR A 151 5.08 -18.59 -12.71
N THR A 152 6.01 -18.22 -11.83
CA THR A 152 5.93 -17.00 -11.02
C THR A 152 6.64 -15.79 -11.67
N LYS A 153 7.62 -16.01 -12.56
CA LYS A 153 8.32 -14.92 -13.25
C LYS A 153 7.41 -13.95 -14.00
N PRO A 154 6.38 -14.40 -14.77
CA PRO A 154 5.47 -13.51 -15.47
C PRO A 154 4.72 -12.55 -14.55
N ILE A 155 4.46 -12.95 -13.32
CA ILE A 155 3.70 -12.15 -12.34
C ILE A 155 4.55 -11.00 -11.84
N VAL A 156 5.80 -11.27 -11.46
CA VAL A 156 6.77 -10.25 -11.05
C VAL A 156 6.99 -9.20 -12.15
N ILE A 157 7.15 -9.67 -13.39
CA ILE A 157 7.31 -8.78 -14.55
C ILE A 157 6.05 -7.95 -14.78
N SER A 158 4.86 -8.56 -14.67
CA SER A 158 3.58 -7.85 -14.83
C SER A 158 3.41 -6.74 -13.81
N ASP A 159 3.70 -6.99 -12.52
CA ASP A 159 3.55 -5.99 -11.46
C ASP A 159 4.45 -4.76 -11.70
N LEU A 160 5.71 -4.98 -12.04
CA LEU A 160 6.64 -3.90 -12.34
C LEU A 160 6.27 -3.16 -13.63
N LEU A 161 5.89 -3.88 -14.69
CA LEU A 161 5.49 -3.24 -15.94
C LEU A 161 4.26 -2.35 -15.76
N ILE A 162 3.23 -2.81 -15.05
CA ILE A 162 2.04 -1.99 -14.81
C ILE A 162 2.43 -0.71 -14.10
N SER A 163 3.16 -0.80 -12.99
CA SER A 163 3.50 0.37 -12.20
C SER A 163 4.43 1.34 -12.93
N VAL A 164 5.46 0.85 -13.59
CA VAL A 164 6.41 1.70 -14.34
C VAL A 164 5.75 2.32 -15.57
N THR A 165 4.98 1.54 -16.34
CA THR A 165 4.30 2.09 -17.53
C THR A 165 3.20 3.07 -17.16
N SER A 166 2.43 2.83 -16.09
CA SER A 166 1.45 3.80 -15.58
C SER A 166 2.13 5.10 -15.16
N PHE A 167 3.23 5.01 -14.42
CA PHE A 167 4.00 6.16 -13.97
C PHE A 167 4.52 6.99 -15.15
N VAL A 168 5.20 6.36 -16.11
CA VAL A 168 5.82 7.07 -17.25
C VAL A 168 4.75 7.63 -18.19
N SER A 169 3.81 6.79 -18.65
CA SER A 169 2.78 7.24 -19.59
C SER A 169 1.83 8.25 -18.94
N GLY A 170 1.44 8.02 -17.67
CA GLY A 170 0.55 8.92 -16.94
C GLY A 170 1.19 10.27 -16.65
N GLY A 171 2.47 10.30 -16.27
CA GLY A 171 3.20 11.55 -16.07
C GLY A 171 3.31 12.38 -17.35
N ILE A 172 3.66 11.74 -18.48
CA ILE A 172 3.76 12.41 -19.78
C ILE A 172 2.39 12.92 -20.23
N ILE A 173 1.38 12.06 -20.25
CA ILE A 173 0.04 12.42 -20.73
C ILE A 173 -0.60 13.47 -19.83
N SER A 174 -0.44 13.36 -18.50
CA SER A 174 -0.93 14.34 -17.55
C SER A 174 -0.33 15.73 -17.80
N GLY A 175 0.98 15.82 -18.03
CA GLY A 175 1.65 17.09 -18.35
C GLY A 175 1.15 17.72 -19.65
N ILE A 176 0.99 16.92 -20.71
CA ILE A 176 0.46 17.38 -22.00
C ILE A 176 -1.00 17.86 -21.84
N MET A 177 -1.85 17.06 -21.21
CA MET A 177 -3.26 17.37 -21.02
C MET A 177 -3.45 18.56 -20.08
N TYR A 178 -2.66 18.69 -19.03
CA TYR A 178 -2.66 19.86 -18.16
C TYR A 178 -2.34 21.15 -18.93
N SER A 179 -1.31 21.10 -19.78
CA SER A 179 -0.95 22.24 -20.64
C SER A 179 -2.04 22.59 -21.65
N TYR A 180 -2.72 21.59 -22.21
CA TYR A 180 -3.90 21.81 -23.06
C TYR A 180 -5.07 22.40 -22.26
N GLY A 181 -5.32 21.90 -21.06
CA GLY A 181 -6.35 22.41 -20.16
C GLY A 181 -6.17 23.88 -19.78
N LYS A 182 -4.92 24.38 -19.68
CA LYS A 182 -4.64 25.83 -19.52
C LYS A 182 -5.17 26.67 -20.68
N LYS A 183 -5.09 26.15 -21.92
CA LYS A 183 -5.66 26.84 -23.09
C LYS A 183 -7.19 26.87 -23.01
N VAL A 184 -7.78 25.77 -22.51
CA VAL A 184 -9.23 25.66 -22.31
C VAL A 184 -9.70 26.63 -21.21
N ASN A 185 -8.94 26.77 -20.10
CA ASN A 185 -9.20 27.77 -19.06
C ASN A 185 -9.31 29.18 -19.65
N ASN A 186 -8.36 29.54 -20.50
CA ASN A 186 -8.36 30.88 -21.16
C ASN A 186 -9.56 31.09 -22.07
N LEU A 187 -10.06 30.05 -22.76
CA LEU A 187 -11.22 30.11 -23.65
C LEU A 187 -12.55 30.24 -22.90
N PHE A 188 -12.68 29.53 -21.77
CA PHE A 188 -13.94 29.48 -21.02
C PHE A 188 -13.91 30.34 -19.74
N HIS A 189 -12.83 31.11 -19.51
CA HIS A 189 -12.64 31.96 -18.33
C HIS A 189 -12.86 31.21 -17.01
N GLY A 190 -12.40 29.95 -16.95
CA GLY A 190 -12.48 29.09 -15.77
C GLY A 190 -11.09 28.58 -15.36
N ASP A 191 -10.90 28.20 -14.09
CA ASP A 191 -9.61 27.74 -13.59
C ASP A 191 -9.52 26.22 -13.42
N GLU A 192 -10.63 25.49 -13.49
CA GLU A 192 -10.71 24.06 -13.19
C GLU A 192 -10.31 23.12 -14.34
N TYR A 193 -10.41 23.57 -15.61
CA TYR A 193 -10.18 22.67 -16.75
C TYR A 193 -8.75 22.13 -16.81
N SER A 194 -7.74 22.94 -16.47
CA SER A 194 -6.36 22.45 -16.45
C SER A 194 -6.18 21.29 -15.44
N ALA A 195 -6.79 21.40 -14.27
CA ALA A 195 -6.80 20.37 -13.24
C ALA A 195 -7.54 19.10 -13.70
N ILE A 196 -8.74 19.24 -14.30
CA ILE A 196 -9.54 18.11 -14.82
C ILE A 196 -8.79 17.38 -15.95
N TYR A 197 -8.20 18.12 -16.89
CA TYR A 197 -7.43 17.52 -18.00
C TYR A 197 -6.17 16.82 -17.48
N GLY A 198 -5.42 17.43 -16.56
CA GLY A 198 -4.27 16.80 -15.91
C GLY A 198 -4.64 15.50 -15.20
N ALA A 199 -5.73 15.52 -14.42
CA ALA A 199 -6.30 14.35 -13.77
C ALA A 199 -6.70 13.25 -14.76
N SER A 200 -7.32 13.63 -15.88
CA SER A 200 -7.68 12.69 -16.94
C SER A 200 -6.45 12.02 -17.57
N GLY A 201 -5.37 12.77 -17.75
CA GLY A 201 -4.09 12.24 -18.25
C GLY A 201 -3.47 11.19 -17.32
N MET A 202 -3.55 11.43 -16.01
CA MET A 202 -3.14 10.45 -15.00
C MET A 202 -3.92 9.15 -15.13
N MET A 203 -5.25 9.22 -15.22
CA MET A 203 -6.11 8.04 -15.34
C MET A 203 -5.86 7.27 -16.64
N LEU A 204 -5.58 7.97 -17.77
CA LEU A 204 -5.17 7.33 -19.02
C LEU A 204 -3.84 6.56 -18.85
N GLY A 205 -2.91 7.06 -18.05
CA GLY A 205 -1.70 6.32 -17.71
C GLY A 205 -1.97 4.99 -17.00
N LEU A 206 -2.92 4.95 -16.07
CA LEU A 206 -3.35 3.71 -15.41
C LEU A 206 -4.00 2.73 -16.40
N LEU A 207 -4.78 3.23 -17.35
CA LEU A 207 -5.37 2.41 -18.42
C LEU A 207 -4.28 1.78 -19.29
N ILE A 208 -3.29 2.57 -19.73
CA ILE A 208 -2.16 2.08 -20.55
C ILE A 208 -1.35 1.04 -19.79
N GLY A 209 -1.04 1.28 -18.50
CA GLY A 209 -0.36 0.30 -17.66
C GLY A 209 -1.14 -1.00 -17.54
N SER A 210 -2.45 -0.92 -17.35
CA SER A 210 -3.33 -2.10 -17.29
C SER A 210 -3.35 -2.88 -18.59
N PHE A 211 -3.38 -2.19 -19.74
CA PHE A 211 -3.31 -2.80 -21.07
C PHE A 211 -1.97 -3.52 -21.30
N ILE A 212 -0.85 -2.87 -20.99
CA ILE A 212 0.49 -3.46 -21.14
C ILE A 212 0.67 -4.65 -20.20
N GLY A 213 0.15 -4.57 -18.97
CA GLY A 213 0.17 -5.68 -18.02
C GLY A 213 -0.63 -6.89 -18.50
N LEU A 214 -1.82 -6.66 -19.08
CA LEU A 214 -2.62 -7.71 -19.69
C LEU A 214 -1.91 -8.33 -20.90
N LEU A 215 -1.38 -7.49 -21.80
CA LEU A 215 -0.66 -7.95 -22.98
C LEU A 215 0.54 -8.83 -22.61
N GLN A 216 1.34 -8.41 -21.65
CA GLN A 216 2.48 -9.16 -21.13
C GLN A 216 2.09 -10.53 -20.60
N ILE A 217 0.99 -10.63 -19.83
CA ILE A 217 0.55 -11.90 -19.25
C ILE A 217 -0.02 -12.85 -20.32
N ILE A 218 -0.73 -12.32 -21.31
CA ILE A 218 -1.22 -13.08 -22.47
C ILE A 218 -0.05 -13.63 -23.29
N ILE A 219 0.96 -12.82 -23.58
CA ILE A 219 2.18 -13.25 -24.28
C ILE A 219 2.86 -14.36 -23.47
N SER A 220 3.02 -14.15 -22.17
CA SER A 220 3.61 -15.15 -21.27
C SER A 220 2.86 -16.48 -21.24
N TYR A 221 1.54 -16.45 -21.30
CA TYR A 221 0.69 -17.64 -21.42
C TYR A 221 0.87 -18.31 -22.81
N SER A 222 0.83 -17.51 -23.88
CA SER A 222 0.93 -18.00 -25.26
C SER A 222 2.25 -18.70 -25.55
N LEU A 223 3.36 -18.17 -25.04
CA LEU A 223 4.68 -18.79 -25.16
C LEU A 223 4.77 -20.17 -24.47
N ARG A 224 3.95 -20.40 -23.44
CA ARG A 224 3.93 -21.66 -22.68
C ARG A 224 2.77 -22.57 -23.05
N LYS A 225 1.92 -22.16 -24.01
CA LYS A 225 0.69 -22.88 -24.37
C LYS A 225 0.94 -24.34 -24.77
N LYS A 226 2.01 -24.62 -25.54
CA LYS A 226 2.38 -25.98 -25.95
C LYS A 226 2.77 -26.85 -24.74
N GLU A 227 3.66 -26.32 -23.88
CA GLU A 227 4.10 -27.00 -22.65
C GLU A 227 2.92 -27.29 -21.70
N ILE A 228 2.03 -26.30 -21.52
CA ILE A 228 0.82 -26.45 -20.70
C ILE A 228 -0.11 -27.51 -21.29
N ALA A 229 -0.30 -27.53 -22.62
CA ALA A 229 -1.14 -28.53 -23.28
C ALA A 229 -0.61 -29.96 -23.11
N GLU A 230 0.71 -30.16 -23.18
CA GLU A 230 1.34 -31.47 -22.88
C GLU A 230 1.11 -31.91 -21.42
N ILE A 231 1.28 -30.98 -20.47
CA ILE A 231 1.03 -31.25 -19.04
C ILE A 231 -0.44 -31.63 -18.82
N VAL A 232 -1.36 -30.93 -19.47
CA VAL A 232 -2.81 -31.23 -19.37
C VAL A 232 -3.13 -32.58 -19.98
N LYS A 233 -2.56 -32.95 -21.13
CA LYS A 233 -2.76 -34.22 -21.82
C LYS A 233 -2.25 -35.42 -21.02
N ASN A 234 -1.11 -35.26 -20.34
CA ASN A 234 -0.45 -36.30 -19.54
C ASN A 234 -0.94 -36.34 -18.09
N GLY A 235 -1.93 -35.52 -17.73
CA GLY A 235 -2.48 -35.43 -16.38
C GLY A 235 -3.53 -36.51 -16.09
N ALA A 236 -3.98 -36.56 -14.83
CA ALA A 236 -5.07 -37.47 -14.40
C ALA A 236 -6.37 -37.15 -15.12
N PRO A 237 -7.27 -38.18 -15.31
CA PRO A 237 -8.56 -38.00 -15.94
C PRO A 237 -9.40 -36.95 -15.16
N ARG A 238 -10.39 -36.39 -15.85
CA ARG A 238 -11.26 -35.35 -15.31
C ARG A 238 -12.05 -35.86 -14.10
N TYR A 239 -11.99 -35.08 -13.02
CA TYR A 239 -12.79 -35.28 -11.83
C TYR A 239 -14.01 -34.33 -11.82
N LEU A 240 -15.12 -34.74 -11.22
CA LEU A 240 -16.29 -33.89 -11.06
C LEU A 240 -16.04 -32.90 -9.92
N ASP A 241 -15.80 -31.63 -10.27
CA ASP A 241 -15.63 -30.54 -9.31
C ASP A 241 -16.95 -29.87 -8.97
N ASN A 242 -17.17 -29.59 -7.71
CA ASN A 242 -18.32 -28.80 -7.27
C ASN A 242 -18.14 -27.31 -7.70
N LYS A 243 -19.20 -26.76 -8.31
CA LYS A 243 -19.17 -25.34 -8.76
C LYS A 243 -19.01 -24.36 -7.60
N ASN A 244 -19.50 -24.70 -6.42
CA ASN A 244 -19.47 -23.85 -5.23
C ASN A 244 -18.06 -23.66 -4.65
N ASP A 245 -17.11 -24.56 -4.91
CA ASP A 245 -15.74 -24.47 -4.38
C ASP A 245 -15.01 -23.19 -4.84
N VAL A 246 -15.35 -22.69 -6.04
CA VAL A 246 -14.81 -21.45 -6.58
C VAL A 246 -15.27 -20.26 -5.75
N TYR A 247 -16.58 -20.15 -5.49
CA TYR A 247 -17.17 -19.02 -4.77
C TYR A 247 -16.75 -18.95 -3.29
N THR A 248 -16.66 -20.09 -2.62
CA THR A 248 -16.28 -20.16 -1.20
C THR A 248 -14.82 -19.75 -0.97
N SER A 249 -13.95 -19.96 -1.97
CA SER A 249 -12.53 -19.58 -1.87
C SER A 249 -12.27 -18.08 -2.10
N ILE A 250 -13.14 -17.40 -2.85
CA ILE A 250 -12.95 -15.99 -3.26
C ILE A 250 -13.37 -15.01 -2.16
N ARG A 251 -14.55 -15.17 -1.58
CA ARG A 251 -15.20 -14.19 -0.69
C ARG A 251 -14.34 -13.64 0.46
N PRO A 252 -13.63 -14.47 1.27
CA PRO A 252 -12.87 -13.94 2.39
C PRO A 252 -11.66 -13.11 1.96
N ILE A 253 -11.09 -13.43 0.79
CA ILE A 253 -9.92 -12.74 0.24
C ILE A 253 -10.33 -11.37 -0.29
N GLU A 254 -11.42 -11.32 -1.06
CA GLU A 254 -11.99 -10.07 -1.59
C GLU A 254 -12.32 -9.08 -0.49
N TYR A 255 -13.04 -9.53 0.54
CA TYR A 255 -13.44 -8.67 1.64
C TYR A 255 -12.22 -8.05 2.34
N LEU A 256 -11.20 -8.84 2.63
CA LEU A 256 -10.02 -8.36 3.35
C LEU A 256 -9.23 -7.30 2.54
N TYR A 257 -9.06 -7.53 1.24
CA TYR A 257 -8.28 -6.62 0.41
C TYR A 257 -9.04 -5.34 0.03
N ALA A 258 -10.35 -5.45 -0.17
CA ALA A 258 -11.17 -4.32 -0.60
C ALA A 258 -11.48 -3.34 0.54
N SER A 259 -11.65 -3.82 1.78
CA SER A 259 -12.16 -3.02 2.87
C SER A 259 -11.29 -1.82 3.26
N ALA A 260 -9.97 -1.94 3.20
CA ALA A 260 -9.08 -0.83 3.52
C ALA A 260 -9.23 0.37 2.56
N LEU A 261 -9.45 0.10 1.27
CA LEU A 261 -9.66 1.17 0.27
C LEU A 261 -11.09 1.73 0.30
N LEU A 262 -12.07 0.93 0.72
CA LEU A 262 -13.43 1.44 0.94
C LEU A 262 -13.44 2.54 2.01
N MET A 263 -12.55 2.50 2.99
CA MET A 263 -12.41 3.54 4.01
C MET A 263 -12.20 4.92 3.36
N LEU A 264 -11.23 5.05 2.47
CA LEU A 264 -10.97 6.31 1.77
C LEU A 264 -12.15 6.78 0.89
N LEU A 265 -12.93 5.86 0.31
CA LEU A 265 -14.16 6.22 -0.41
C LEU A 265 -15.25 6.73 0.55
N VAL A 266 -15.39 6.11 1.72
CA VAL A 266 -16.34 6.56 2.74
C VAL A 266 -15.96 7.93 3.28
N ASP A 267 -14.67 8.18 3.52
CA ASP A 267 -14.14 9.48 3.95
C ASP A 267 -14.45 10.58 2.94
N ASN A 268 -14.23 10.28 1.66
CA ASN A 268 -14.57 11.23 0.59
C ASN A 268 -16.07 11.55 0.56
N LEU A 269 -16.92 10.53 0.66
CA LEU A 269 -18.37 10.71 0.71
C LEU A 269 -18.79 11.54 1.92
N PHE A 270 -18.22 11.22 3.07
CA PHE A 270 -18.55 11.88 4.31
C PHE A 270 -18.15 13.36 4.26
N PHE A 271 -16.93 13.64 3.80
CA PHE A 271 -16.42 14.99 3.64
C PHE A 271 -17.25 15.80 2.63
N ASN A 272 -17.54 15.24 1.45
CA ASN A 272 -18.36 15.90 0.44
C ASN A 272 -19.79 16.15 0.91
N PHE A 273 -20.42 15.17 1.58
CA PHE A 273 -21.79 15.30 2.05
C PHE A 273 -21.95 16.43 3.08
N LEU A 274 -20.96 16.63 3.93
CA LEU A 274 -21.01 17.66 4.96
C LEU A 274 -20.70 19.05 4.42
N GLN A 275 -19.73 19.17 3.52
CA GLN A 275 -19.30 20.47 2.99
C GLN A 275 -20.12 20.97 1.79
N MET A 276 -20.82 20.09 1.07
CA MET A 276 -21.74 20.54 0.00
C MET A 276 -22.87 21.47 0.50
N LYS A 277 -23.13 21.49 1.79
CA LYS A 277 -24.09 22.42 2.40
C LYS A 277 -23.61 23.88 2.35
N ASP A 278 -22.31 24.11 2.25
CA ASP A 278 -21.70 25.45 2.36
C ASP A 278 -21.43 26.11 0.99
N GLY A 279 -21.69 25.42 -0.13
CA GLY A 279 -21.62 25.99 -1.49
C GLY A 279 -20.21 26.24 -2.06
N ASN A 280 -19.14 25.82 -1.38
CA ASN A 280 -17.75 26.07 -1.78
C ASN A 280 -17.06 24.79 -2.32
N ASN A 281 -17.55 24.26 -3.46
CA ASN A 281 -17.11 22.98 -4.01
C ASN A 281 -15.62 22.94 -4.41
N ASP A 282 -15.05 24.04 -4.92
CA ASP A 282 -13.68 24.06 -5.44
C ASP A 282 -12.63 23.99 -4.34
N ALA A 283 -12.83 24.72 -3.24
CA ALA A 283 -11.95 24.66 -2.08
C ALA A 283 -11.97 23.26 -1.44
N MET A 284 -13.14 22.64 -1.38
CA MET A 284 -13.35 21.29 -0.88
C MET A 284 -12.62 20.23 -1.73
N ILE A 285 -12.76 20.31 -3.05
CA ILE A 285 -12.06 19.40 -3.99
C ILE A 285 -10.54 19.51 -3.79
N GLY A 286 -10.02 20.75 -3.68
CA GLY A 286 -8.61 21.01 -3.42
C GLY A 286 -8.13 20.48 -2.07
N ALA A 287 -8.89 20.68 -1.00
CA ALA A 287 -8.55 20.21 0.34
C ALA A 287 -8.49 18.67 0.40
N PHE A 288 -9.49 17.99 -0.16
CA PHE A 288 -9.49 16.52 -0.21
C PHE A 288 -8.41 15.99 -1.16
N GLY A 289 -8.08 16.72 -2.22
CA GLY A 289 -6.97 16.42 -3.11
C GLY A 289 -5.61 16.51 -2.43
N ALA A 290 -5.40 17.52 -1.60
CA ALA A 290 -4.21 17.63 -0.75
C ALA A 290 -4.12 16.47 0.25
N TYR A 291 -5.23 16.08 0.87
CA TYR A 291 -5.28 14.92 1.76
C TYR A 291 -4.94 13.62 1.02
N GLY A 292 -5.68 13.24 -0.01
CA GLY A 292 -5.48 11.97 -0.72
C GLY A 292 -4.18 11.93 -1.54
N GLY A 293 -3.86 13.01 -2.25
CA GLY A 293 -2.71 13.10 -3.14
C GLY A 293 -1.38 13.33 -2.43
N ARG A 294 -1.32 14.23 -1.46
CA ARG A 294 -0.08 14.54 -0.74
C ARG A 294 0.09 13.67 0.50
N ILE A 295 -0.93 13.65 1.40
CA ILE A 295 -0.78 13.05 2.73
C ILE A 295 -0.89 11.54 2.65
N VAL A 296 -2.02 10.99 2.19
CA VAL A 296 -2.28 9.55 2.16
C VAL A 296 -1.27 8.84 1.25
N SER A 297 -1.00 9.39 0.06
CA SER A 297 -0.04 8.80 -0.87
C SER A 297 1.37 8.75 -0.31
N PHE A 298 1.81 9.78 0.41
CA PHE A 298 3.11 9.82 1.07
C PHE A 298 3.20 8.83 2.25
N VAL A 299 2.17 8.79 3.09
CA VAL A 299 2.08 7.86 4.22
C VAL A 299 2.16 6.41 3.73
N ILE A 300 1.40 6.05 2.71
CA ILE A 300 1.44 4.69 2.13
C ILE A 300 2.82 4.40 1.51
N LEU A 301 3.39 5.35 0.75
CA LEU A 301 4.72 5.21 0.17
C LEU A 301 5.76 4.86 1.23
N VAL A 302 5.86 5.67 2.29
CA VAL A 302 6.85 5.49 3.34
C VAL A 302 6.58 4.22 4.16
N ALA A 303 5.32 3.91 4.48
CA ALA A 303 4.97 2.70 5.19
C ALA A 303 5.42 1.43 4.46
N PHE A 304 5.17 1.34 3.14
CA PHE A 304 5.62 0.19 2.35
C PHE A 304 7.14 0.17 2.14
N LEU A 305 7.79 1.32 1.95
CA LEU A 305 9.26 1.40 1.91
C LEU A 305 9.89 0.85 3.20
N CYS A 306 9.33 1.20 4.36
CA CYS A 306 9.78 0.68 5.65
C CYS A 306 9.52 -0.82 5.83
N CYS A 307 8.51 -1.40 5.16
CA CYS A 307 8.24 -2.83 5.22
C CYS A 307 9.19 -3.67 4.36
N ILE A 308 9.70 -3.14 3.24
CA ILE A 308 10.52 -3.88 2.27
C ILE A 308 11.73 -4.60 2.89
N PRO A 309 12.56 -3.97 3.76
CA PRO A 309 13.72 -4.62 4.37
C PRO A 309 13.36 -5.87 5.18
N PHE A 310 12.16 -5.90 5.74
CA PHE A 310 11.71 -6.97 6.62
C PHE A 310 11.02 -8.13 5.91
N VAL A 311 10.61 -7.99 4.65
CA VAL A 311 9.88 -9.03 3.88
C VAL A 311 10.54 -10.41 3.98
N LYS A 312 11.85 -10.48 3.77
CA LYS A 312 12.60 -11.76 3.85
C LYS A 312 12.55 -12.37 5.24
N SER A 313 12.67 -11.56 6.28
CA SER A 313 12.65 -12.02 7.68
C SER A 313 11.25 -12.46 8.09
N TRP A 314 10.21 -11.73 7.69
CA TRP A 314 8.82 -12.12 7.89
C TRP A 314 8.48 -13.45 7.20
N ASN A 315 8.89 -13.64 5.94
CA ASN A 315 8.70 -14.92 5.25
C ASN A 315 9.39 -16.10 5.96
N ARG A 316 10.54 -15.87 6.61
CA ARG A 316 11.21 -16.90 7.42
C ARG A 316 10.45 -17.24 8.70
N VAL A 317 9.82 -16.26 9.35
CA VAL A 317 8.91 -16.49 10.49
C VAL A 317 7.73 -17.33 10.04
N MET A 318 7.06 -16.95 8.93
CA MET A 318 5.93 -17.68 8.37
C MET A 318 6.29 -19.14 8.04
N ALA A 319 7.44 -19.35 7.39
CA ALA A 319 7.88 -20.70 7.04
C ALA A 319 8.14 -21.59 8.26
N ARG A 320 8.55 -21.02 9.39
CA ARG A 320 8.70 -21.76 10.66
C ARG A 320 7.36 -22.08 11.29
N VAL A 321 6.43 -21.14 11.28
CA VAL A 321 5.05 -21.37 11.73
C VAL A 321 4.39 -22.48 10.92
N GLU A 322 4.57 -22.51 9.59
CA GLU A 322 4.06 -23.57 8.72
C GLU A 322 4.65 -24.95 8.99
N ARG A 323 5.87 -25.01 9.57
CA ARG A 323 6.54 -26.25 9.97
C ARG A 323 6.30 -26.65 11.43
N ASP A 324 5.46 -25.91 12.14
CA ASP A 324 5.19 -26.07 13.57
C ASP A 324 6.42 -25.86 14.47
N GLU A 325 7.45 -25.15 13.99
CA GLU A 325 8.64 -24.72 14.72
C GLU A 325 8.35 -23.47 15.56
N ILE A 326 7.43 -23.56 16.53
CA ILE A 326 6.87 -22.40 17.24
C ILE A 326 7.94 -21.63 18.04
N GLU A 327 8.87 -22.31 18.72
CA GLU A 327 9.94 -21.64 19.50
C GLU A 327 10.85 -20.82 18.59
N GLY A 328 11.34 -21.41 17.51
CA GLY A 328 12.18 -20.72 16.56
C GLY A 328 11.45 -19.59 15.80
N ALA A 329 10.13 -19.68 15.61
CA ALA A 329 9.30 -18.60 15.07
C ALA A 329 9.18 -17.45 16.09
N ARG A 330 8.98 -17.77 17.39
CA ARG A 330 8.88 -16.81 18.49
C ARG A 330 10.12 -15.94 18.62
N ASP A 331 11.30 -16.55 18.68
CA ASP A 331 12.56 -15.82 18.87
C ASP A 331 12.88 -14.91 17.68
N ARG A 332 12.61 -15.39 16.47
CA ARG A 332 12.75 -14.54 15.28
C ARG A 332 11.76 -13.40 15.25
N LEU A 333 10.52 -13.63 15.66
CA LEU A 333 9.50 -12.60 15.69
C LEU A 333 9.83 -11.50 16.72
N LYS A 334 10.36 -11.88 17.90
CA LYS A 334 10.84 -10.89 18.90
C LYS A 334 11.87 -9.95 18.31
N LYS A 335 12.92 -10.50 17.69
CA LYS A 335 13.98 -9.71 17.04
C LYS A 335 13.41 -8.84 15.92
N LEU A 336 12.54 -9.42 15.11
CA LEU A 336 11.94 -8.73 13.97
C LEU A 336 11.06 -7.55 14.39
N LEU A 337 10.23 -7.72 15.43
CA LEU A 337 9.43 -6.62 15.99
C LEU A 337 10.32 -5.51 16.55
N HIS A 338 11.39 -5.88 17.27
CA HIS A 338 12.36 -4.90 17.78
C HIS A 338 12.95 -4.04 16.66
N PHE A 339 13.49 -4.66 15.61
CA PHE A 339 14.04 -3.92 14.46
C PHE A 339 13.00 -3.13 13.69
N THR A 340 11.77 -3.65 13.61
CA THR A 340 10.66 -2.94 12.94
C THR A 340 10.34 -1.63 13.68
N TYR A 341 10.16 -1.66 14.99
CA TYR A 341 9.91 -0.45 15.78
C TYR A 341 11.12 0.50 15.77
N MET A 342 12.33 -0.05 15.83
CA MET A 342 13.57 0.72 15.77
C MET A 342 13.72 1.51 14.44
N LEU A 343 13.11 1.03 13.35
CA LEU A 343 13.05 1.76 12.08
C LEU A 343 11.87 2.71 12.02
N LEU A 344 10.68 2.26 12.41
CA LEU A 344 9.43 3.01 12.21
C LEU A 344 9.32 4.26 13.08
N ILE A 345 9.76 4.18 14.35
CA ILE A 345 9.63 5.29 15.30
C ILE A 345 10.47 6.50 14.87
N PRO A 346 11.77 6.38 14.52
CA PRO A 346 12.53 7.53 14.04
C PRO A 346 12.03 8.05 12.68
N VAL A 347 11.55 7.19 11.78
CA VAL A 347 10.94 7.64 10.52
C VAL A 347 9.71 8.50 10.79
N PHE A 348 8.83 8.07 11.69
CA PHE A 348 7.70 8.90 12.15
C PHE A 348 8.18 10.24 12.71
N THR A 349 9.16 10.23 13.63
CA THR A 349 9.66 11.45 14.27
C THR A 349 10.28 12.41 13.27
N ALA A 350 11.09 11.91 12.33
CA ALA A 350 11.70 12.75 11.29
C ALA A 350 10.64 13.42 10.41
N ILE A 351 9.61 12.67 9.97
CA ILE A 351 8.53 13.20 9.12
C ILE A 351 7.67 14.19 9.91
N PHE A 352 7.39 13.91 11.18
CA PHE A 352 6.64 14.80 12.04
C PHE A 352 7.35 16.15 12.22
N VAL A 353 8.67 16.14 12.44
CA VAL A 353 9.47 17.36 12.64
C VAL A 353 9.65 18.12 11.32
N LEU A 354 9.99 17.41 10.24
CA LEU A 354 10.30 18.01 8.93
C LEU A 354 9.05 18.21 8.05
N ALA A 355 7.84 18.16 8.60
CA ALA A 355 6.60 18.18 7.83
C ALA A 355 6.51 19.39 6.89
N ASP A 356 6.83 20.58 7.35
CA ASP A 356 6.81 21.81 6.54
C ASP A 356 7.84 21.72 5.41
N THR A 357 9.07 21.38 5.75
CA THR A 357 10.20 21.27 4.81
C THR A 357 9.92 20.20 3.75
N ILE A 358 9.35 19.06 4.13
CA ILE A 358 8.95 17.98 3.19
C ILE A 358 7.86 18.48 2.23
N GLN A 359 6.83 19.17 2.76
CA GLN A 359 5.73 19.64 1.93
C GLN A 359 6.20 20.69 0.91
N VAL A 360 7.05 21.64 1.35
CA VAL A 360 7.59 22.67 0.44
C VAL A 360 8.59 22.06 -0.55
N ALA A 361 9.48 21.17 -0.11
CA ALA A 361 10.47 20.55 -0.99
C ALA A 361 9.84 19.70 -2.11
N ILE A 362 8.73 19.00 -1.81
CA ILE A 362 8.06 18.13 -2.77
C ILE A 362 7.03 18.88 -3.62
N PHE A 363 6.21 19.74 -3.01
CA PHE A 363 5.06 20.34 -3.66
C PHE A 363 5.20 21.85 -3.95
N GLU A 364 6.35 22.45 -3.63
CA GLU A 364 6.69 23.88 -3.81
C GLU A 364 5.87 24.84 -2.97
N LYS A 365 4.65 24.49 -2.62
CA LYS A 365 3.74 25.31 -1.80
C LYS A 365 3.09 24.45 -0.73
N SER A 366 3.01 24.96 0.47
CA SER A 366 2.26 24.38 1.56
C SER A 366 1.52 25.45 2.34
N THR A 367 0.40 25.08 2.95
CA THR A 367 -0.28 25.90 3.95
C THR A 367 0.01 25.33 5.33
N SER A 368 -0.13 26.17 6.37
CA SER A 368 0.04 25.71 7.75
C SER A 368 -0.93 24.57 8.12
N GLU A 369 -2.13 24.60 7.54
CA GLU A 369 -3.15 23.56 7.73
C GLU A 369 -2.72 22.23 7.10
N ILE A 370 -2.26 22.21 5.84
CA ILE A 370 -1.78 20.98 5.17
C ILE A 370 -0.60 20.40 5.95
N SER A 371 0.35 21.22 6.39
CA SER A 371 1.48 20.77 7.18
C SER A 371 1.06 20.22 8.55
N ALA A 372 0.08 20.82 9.21
CA ALA A 372 -0.45 20.33 10.48
C ALA A 372 -1.14 18.97 10.31
N ASN A 373 -1.97 18.83 9.28
CA ASN A 373 -2.61 17.57 8.93
C ASN A 373 -1.58 16.48 8.56
N PHE A 374 -0.52 16.85 7.85
CA PHE A 374 0.58 15.93 7.50
C PHE A 374 1.37 15.47 8.73
N ARG A 375 1.65 16.36 9.70
CA ARG A 375 2.23 15.98 11.00
C ARG A 375 1.35 14.98 11.73
N LEU A 376 0.05 15.26 11.82
CA LEU A 376 -0.89 14.36 12.47
C LEU A 376 -0.94 12.99 11.80
N ALA A 377 -0.96 12.96 10.47
CA ALA A 377 -1.01 11.73 9.68
C ALA A 377 0.29 10.92 9.72
N ALA A 378 1.43 11.51 10.12
CA ALA A 378 2.72 10.80 10.16
C ALA A 378 2.68 9.53 11.04
N ILE A 379 1.87 9.50 12.09
CA ILE A 379 1.71 8.31 12.95
C ILE A 379 1.11 7.12 12.18
N LEU A 380 0.31 7.37 11.14
CA LEU A 380 -0.27 6.33 10.29
C LEU A 380 0.82 5.50 9.59
N ILE A 381 2.02 6.04 9.37
CA ILE A 381 3.16 5.29 8.81
C ILE A 381 3.49 4.10 9.71
N VAL A 382 3.55 4.32 11.02
CA VAL A 382 3.84 3.26 12.00
C VAL A 382 2.70 2.25 12.03
N LEU A 383 1.46 2.74 12.15
CA LEU A 383 0.28 1.89 12.25
C LEU A 383 0.08 1.05 10.99
N LEU A 384 0.10 1.65 9.80
CA LEU A 384 -0.04 0.92 8.54
C LEU A 384 1.06 -0.12 8.35
N SER A 385 2.32 0.21 8.67
CA SER A 385 3.43 -0.73 8.51
C SER A 385 3.25 -1.95 9.41
N ILE A 386 2.89 -1.74 10.68
CA ILE A 386 2.65 -2.82 11.64
C ILE A 386 1.41 -3.61 11.24
N GLY A 387 0.31 -2.93 10.90
CA GLY A 387 -0.94 -3.55 10.47
C GLY A 387 -0.75 -4.48 9.27
N VAL A 388 -0.01 -4.05 8.24
CA VAL A 388 0.34 -4.87 7.07
C VAL A 388 1.12 -6.12 7.47
N LEU A 389 2.17 -5.96 8.28
CA LEU A 389 3.04 -7.08 8.66
C LEU A 389 2.32 -8.09 9.57
N VAL A 390 1.58 -7.60 10.56
CA VAL A 390 0.86 -8.42 11.54
C VAL A 390 -0.32 -9.16 10.90
N SER A 391 -1.13 -8.47 10.08
CA SER A 391 -2.23 -9.10 9.36
C SER A 391 -1.74 -10.14 8.36
N TRP A 392 -0.60 -9.89 7.72
CA TRP A 392 0.03 -10.84 6.82
C TRP A 392 0.43 -12.13 7.55
N LEU A 393 1.03 -12.02 8.75
CA LEU A 393 1.37 -13.19 9.59
C LEU A 393 0.11 -13.96 10.01
N LEU A 394 -0.93 -13.29 10.52
CA LEU A 394 -2.20 -13.93 10.92
C LEU A 394 -2.87 -14.67 9.75
N ASN A 395 -2.86 -14.08 8.57
CA ASN A 395 -3.39 -14.71 7.37
C ASN A 395 -2.62 -15.98 6.97
N HIS A 396 -1.29 -16.00 7.16
CA HIS A 396 -0.45 -17.19 6.95
C HIS A 396 -0.71 -18.28 8.00
N MET A 397 -0.97 -17.89 9.24
CA MET A 397 -1.39 -18.82 10.31
C MET A 397 -2.81 -19.37 10.12
N GLY A 398 -3.44 -19.10 8.99
CA GLY A 398 -4.80 -19.58 8.66
C GLY A 398 -5.92 -18.82 9.39
N LYS A 399 -5.61 -17.72 10.09
CA LYS A 399 -6.57 -16.95 10.90
C LYS A 399 -7.24 -15.80 10.14
N LYS A 400 -7.53 -16.01 8.85
CA LYS A 400 -8.16 -15.01 7.97
C LYS A 400 -9.48 -14.47 8.53
N LEU A 401 -10.32 -15.35 9.11
CA LEU A 401 -11.59 -14.94 9.71
C LEU A 401 -11.38 -13.93 10.85
N LEU A 402 -10.40 -14.16 11.71
CA LEU A 402 -10.08 -13.25 12.80
C LEU A 402 -9.59 -11.89 12.29
N THR A 403 -8.72 -11.88 11.29
CA THR A 403 -8.27 -10.64 10.65
C THR A 403 -9.45 -9.87 10.05
N THR A 404 -10.39 -10.59 9.42
CA THR A 404 -11.62 -10.01 8.86
C THR A 404 -12.51 -9.42 9.94
N ILE A 405 -12.70 -10.12 11.07
CA ILE A 405 -13.49 -9.62 12.21
C ILE A 405 -12.85 -8.35 12.78
N ASN A 406 -11.54 -8.37 13.02
CA ASN A 406 -10.82 -7.19 13.53
C ASN A 406 -10.97 -5.98 12.63
N LEU A 407 -10.92 -6.19 11.32
CA LEU A 407 -11.12 -5.13 10.34
C LEU A 407 -12.56 -4.60 10.33
N THR A 408 -13.56 -5.49 10.50
CA THR A 408 -14.97 -5.08 10.62
C THR A 408 -15.20 -4.26 11.88
N VAL A 409 -14.57 -4.62 13.00
CA VAL A 409 -14.59 -3.81 14.24
C VAL A 409 -13.94 -2.45 13.98
N GLY A 410 -12.79 -2.41 13.32
CA GLY A 410 -12.14 -1.18 12.90
C GLY A 410 -13.08 -0.28 12.07
N TRP A 411 -13.82 -0.84 11.11
CA TRP A 411 -14.83 -0.13 10.33
C TRP A 411 -15.95 0.48 11.17
N ALA A 412 -16.48 -0.28 12.12
CA ALA A 412 -17.54 0.22 13.01
C ALA A 412 -17.02 1.39 13.86
N VAL A 413 -15.80 1.28 14.37
CA VAL A 413 -15.14 2.36 15.12
C VAL A 413 -14.92 3.58 14.24
N HIS A 414 -14.41 3.40 13.01
CA HIS A 414 -14.15 4.49 12.08
C HIS A 414 -15.39 5.31 11.78
N ILE A 415 -16.49 4.66 11.37
CA ILE A 415 -17.76 5.34 11.08
C ILE A 415 -18.30 6.02 12.33
N GLY A 416 -18.29 5.34 13.49
CA GLY A 416 -18.74 5.92 14.76
C GLY A 416 -17.95 7.17 15.14
N LEU A 417 -16.63 7.14 14.97
CA LEU A 417 -15.76 8.28 15.26
C LEU A 417 -15.93 9.42 14.24
N LEU A 418 -16.08 9.13 12.95
CA LEU A 418 -16.37 10.16 11.95
C LEU A 418 -17.62 10.97 12.33
N VAL A 419 -18.71 10.28 12.69
CA VAL A 419 -19.94 10.93 13.10
C VAL A 419 -19.75 11.71 14.42
N LEU A 420 -19.13 11.10 15.43
CA LEU A 420 -18.92 11.73 16.73
C LEU A 420 -18.03 12.97 16.63
N LEU A 421 -16.86 12.82 15.98
CA LEU A 421 -15.90 13.91 15.88
C LEU A 421 -16.40 15.05 15.00
N SER A 422 -17.17 14.76 13.95
CA SER A 422 -17.77 15.80 13.12
C SER A 422 -18.76 16.68 13.89
N ILE A 423 -19.46 16.11 14.88
CA ILE A 423 -20.37 16.88 15.76
C ILE A 423 -19.58 17.74 16.75
N VAL A 424 -18.45 17.21 17.28
CA VAL A 424 -17.70 17.85 18.37
C VAL A 424 -16.66 18.84 17.84
N LEU A 425 -15.92 18.46 16.79
CA LEU A 425 -14.76 19.21 16.27
C LEU A 425 -15.05 19.94 14.95
N GLY A 426 -16.16 19.62 14.28
CA GLY A 426 -16.46 20.14 12.95
C GLY A 426 -16.05 19.19 11.83
N HIS A 427 -16.12 19.67 10.58
CA HIS A 427 -16.05 18.85 9.37
C HIS A 427 -14.71 18.96 8.63
N ASP A 428 -13.63 19.21 9.36
CA ASP A 428 -12.29 19.40 8.79
C ASP A 428 -11.56 18.07 8.55
N LEU A 429 -10.50 18.11 7.76
CA LEU A 429 -9.67 16.92 7.43
C LEU A 429 -9.02 16.25 8.64
N TYR A 430 -8.72 17.00 9.71
CA TYR A 430 -8.17 16.42 10.93
C TYR A 430 -9.13 15.44 11.61
N THR A 431 -10.43 15.62 11.44
CA THR A 431 -11.47 14.69 11.94
C THR A 431 -11.32 13.31 11.29
N ILE A 432 -11.09 13.28 9.97
CA ILE A 432 -10.84 12.04 9.21
C ILE A 432 -9.55 11.39 9.69
N ILE A 433 -8.46 12.16 9.76
CA ILE A 433 -7.13 11.65 10.16
C ILE A 433 -7.16 11.06 11.57
N ILE A 434 -7.80 11.73 12.54
CA ILE A 434 -7.94 11.20 13.90
C ILE A 434 -8.74 9.90 13.90
N SER A 435 -9.85 9.85 13.15
CA SER A 435 -10.65 8.64 13.02
C SER A 435 -9.86 7.48 12.44
N GLU A 436 -9.04 7.70 11.40
CA GLU A 436 -8.14 6.69 10.84
C GLU A 436 -7.08 6.22 11.85
N ILE A 437 -6.44 7.15 12.58
CA ILE A 437 -5.43 6.82 13.58
C ILE A 437 -6.02 5.89 14.65
N VAL A 438 -7.17 6.24 15.22
CA VAL A 438 -7.80 5.41 16.27
C VAL A 438 -8.21 4.05 15.70
N THR A 439 -8.73 4.02 14.48
CA THR A 439 -9.15 2.79 13.81
C THR A 439 -8.00 1.83 13.59
N PHE A 440 -6.90 2.31 12.99
CA PHE A 440 -5.71 1.48 12.75
C PHE A 440 -5.03 1.09 14.06
N LEU A 441 -5.01 1.96 15.06
CA LEU A 441 -4.49 1.63 16.39
C LEU A 441 -5.26 0.47 17.04
N ILE A 442 -6.59 0.51 17.03
CA ILE A 442 -7.44 -0.56 17.56
C ILE A 442 -7.21 -1.85 16.77
N TYR A 443 -7.19 -1.76 15.44
CA TYR A 443 -6.92 -2.90 14.58
C TYR A 443 -5.58 -3.57 14.90
N ASP A 444 -4.51 -2.78 15.02
CA ASP A 444 -3.16 -3.26 15.32
C ASP A 444 -3.08 -3.91 16.70
N ILE A 445 -3.70 -3.28 17.71
CA ILE A 445 -3.75 -3.84 19.07
C ILE A 445 -4.46 -5.20 19.06
N MET A 446 -5.60 -5.31 18.40
CA MET A 446 -6.36 -6.57 18.30
C MET A 446 -5.55 -7.66 17.58
N CYS A 447 -4.93 -7.32 16.46
CA CYS A 447 -4.12 -8.26 15.68
C CYS A 447 -2.84 -8.67 16.42
N MET A 448 -2.14 -7.71 17.05
CA MET A 448 -0.93 -7.97 17.84
C MET A 448 -1.24 -8.82 19.06
N PHE A 449 -2.30 -8.53 19.80
CA PHE A 449 -2.75 -9.33 20.94
C PHE A 449 -2.98 -10.79 20.56
N MET A 450 -3.59 -11.05 19.40
CA MET A 450 -3.79 -12.41 18.90
C MET A 450 -2.46 -13.12 18.62
N ILE A 451 -1.51 -12.46 17.97
CA ILE A 451 -0.18 -13.04 17.71
C ILE A 451 0.56 -13.35 19.01
N LEU A 452 0.58 -12.38 19.95
CA LEU A 452 1.21 -12.55 21.24
C LEU A 452 0.66 -13.75 22.01
N LYS A 453 -0.68 -13.89 22.03
CA LYS A 453 -1.38 -15.02 22.65
C LYS A 453 -1.08 -16.36 21.97
N MET A 454 -1.15 -16.40 20.63
CA MET A 454 -0.96 -17.64 19.86
C MET A 454 0.48 -18.18 19.95
N LEU A 455 1.46 -17.29 19.88
CA LEU A 455 2.87 -17.65 19.95
C LEU A 455 3.42 -17.65 21.40
N LYS A 456 2.57 -17.35 22.41
CA LYS A 456 2.99 -17.19 23.82
C LYS A 456 4.20 -16.26 23.95
N LEU A 457 4.16 -15.12 23.25
CA LEU A 457 5.27 -14.21 23.13
C LEU A 457 5.14 -13.10 24.18
N HIS A 458 6.18 -12.92 25.01
CA HIS A 458 6.29 -11.79 25.92
C HIS A 458 7.17 -10.74 25.24
N SER A 459 6.60 -9.56 25.01
CA SER A 459 7.30 -8.43 24.41
C SER A 459 7.76 -7.46 25.51
N ASN A 460 9.02 -7.08 25.46
CA ASN A 460 9.52 -6.01 26.31
C ASN A 460 9.19 -4.65 25.65
N ILE A 461 8.08 -4.05 26.08
CA ILE A 461 7.58 -2.79 25.51
C ILE A 461 8.59 -1.66 25.68
N LEU A 462 9.29 -1.61 26.83
CA LEU A 462 10.28 -0.56 27.09
C LEU A 462 11.44 -0.64 26.10
N LEU A 463 11.99 -1.83 25.85
CA LEU A 463 13.09 -2.02 24.91
C LEU A 463 12.64 -1.78 23.45
N ASN A 464 11.46 -2.24 23.08
CA ASN A 464 11.02 -2.21 21.70
C ASN A 464 10.46 -0.84 21.26
N ILE A 465 9.80 -0.13 22.16
CA ILE A 465 9.10 1.13 21.85
C ILE A 465 9.70 2.29 22.68
N GLY A 466 9.88 2.12 23.98
CA GLY A 466 10.28 3.19 24.89
C GLY A 466 11.65 3.77 24.57
N ILE A 467 12.68 2.93 24.39
CA ILE A 467 14.04 3.40 24.07
C ILE A 467 14.10 4.04 22.68
N PRO A 468 13.58 3.43 21.59
CA PRO A 468 13.52 4.09 20.30
C PRO A 468 12.75 5.42 20.32
N PHE A 469 11.67 5.51 21.09
CA PHE A 469 10.88 6.75 21.22
C PHE A 469 11.66 7.85 21.94
N LEU A 470 12.34 7.55 23.02
CA LEU A 470 13.20 8.51 23.74
C LEU A 470 14.36 8.98 22.86
N ALA A 471 15.07 8.03 22.23
CA ALA A 471 16.20 8.36 21.35
C ALA A 471 15.76 9.23 20.16
N SER A 472 14.65 8.87 19.51
CA SER A 472 14.13 9.64 18.38
C SER A 472 13.57 11.01 18.80
N GLY A 473 12.98 11.10 20.00
CA GLY A 473 12.49 12.37 20.56
C GLY A 473 13.61 13.37 20.78
N VAL A 474 14.70 12.94 21.43
CA VAL A 474 15.89 13.78 21.64
C VAL A 474 16.54 14.16 20.30
N ALA A 475 16.73 13.20 19.40
CA ALA A 475 17.25 13.47 18.06
C ALA A 475 16.32 14.43 17.28
N GLY A 476 15.00 14.30 17.45
CA GLY A 476 13.99 15.15 16.82
C GLY A 476 14.05 16.61 17.28
N LEU A 477 14.34 16.87 18.57
CA LEU A 477 14.54 18.23 19.07
C LEU A 477 15.77 18.88 18.43
N ILE A 478 16.86 18.13 18.27
CA ILE A 478 18.06 18.62 17.58
C ILE A 478 17.76 18.86 16.10
N LEU A 479 17.01 17.96 15.46
CA LEU A 479 16.57 18.08 14.09
C LEU A 479 15.76 19.35 13.85
N LEU A 480 14.83 19.66 14.76
CA LEU A 480 13.98 20.86 14.66
C LEU A 480 14.82 22.14 14.73
N ALA A 481 15.83 22.18 15.59
CA ALA A 481 16.76 23.31 15.65
C ALA A 481 17.60 23.44 14.37
N LEU A 482 18.09 22.31 13.86
CA LEU A 482 18.90 22.24 12.65
C LEU A 482 18.09 22.69 11.42
N ASP A 483 16.87 22.22 11.26
CA ASP A 483 15.97 22.55 10.15
C ASP A 483 15.72 24.08 10.08
N ARG A 484 15.40 24.70 11.21
CA ARG A 484 15.19 26.16 11.30
C ARG A 484 16.41 26.98 10.91
N ILE A 485 17.61 26.48 11.17
CA ILE A 485 18.86 27.17 10.83
C ILE A 485 19.17 26.99 9.34
N LEU A 486 19.09 25.75 8.85
CA LEU A 486 19.53 25.40 7.50
C LEU A 486 18.58 25.89 6.41
N ILE A 487 17.27 25.91 6.66
CA ILE A 487 16.26 26.28 5.64
C ILE A 487 16.50 27.69 5.09
N ASN A 488 16.99 28.61 5.95
CA ASN A 488 17.29 30.00 5.58
C ASN A 488 18.65 30.18 4.86
N VAL A 489 19.51 29.14 4.86
CA VAL A 489 20.87 29.21 4.34
C VAL A 489 21.04 28.49 3.02
N ILE A 490 20.47 27.26 2.92
CA ILE A 490 20.77 26.35 1.79
C ILE A 490 19.53 25.91 1.01
N GLY A 491 18.33 26.37 1.37
CA GLY A 491 17.07 26.00 0.72
C GLY A 491 16.54 24.64 1.16
N GLU A 492 15.30 24.33 0.76
CA GLU A 492 14.50 23.23 1.35
C GLU A 492 15.05 21.83 1.04
N ILE A 493 15.44 21.56 -0.20
CA ILE A 493 15.89 20.22 -0.63
C ILE A 493 17.19 19.82 0.04
N LEU A 494 18.20 20.73 0.07
CA LEU A 494 19.48 20.45 0.72
C LEU A 494 19.32 20.37 2.24
N THR A 495 18.48 21.24 2.83
CA THR A 495 18.11 21.15 4.24
C THR A 495 17.52 19.78 4.57
N LEU A 496 16.56 19.30 3.78
CA LEU A 496 15.94 18.00 3.99
C LEU A 496 16.98 16.86 3.97
N LEU A 497 17.85 16.84 2.97
CA LEU A 497 18.88 15.79 2.83
C LEU A 497 19.86 15.77 3.99
N ILE A 498 20.40 16.94 4.36
CA ILE A 498 21.37 17.06 5.46
C ILE A 498 20.69 16.74 6.79
N SER A 499 19.50 17.25 7.02
CA SER A 499 18.74 17.03 8.25
C SER A 499 18.43 15.56 8.49
N VAL A 500 18.01 14.82 7.46
CA VAL A 500 17.74 13.38 7.56
C VAL A 500 19.02 12.59 7.87
N ILE A 501 20.15 12.92 7.24
CA ILE A 501 21.43 12.24 7.50
C ILE A 501 21.90 12.50 8.94
N VAL A 502 21.90 13.75 9.38
CA VAL A 502 22.32 14.14 10.74
C VAL A 502 21.40 13.49 11.79
N PHE A 503 20.09 13.51 11.56
CA PHE A 503 19.12 12.86 12.43
C PHE A 503 19.40 11.36 12.57
N ALA A 504 19.63 10.65 11.45
CA ALA A 504 19.92 9.22 11.47
C ALA A 504 21.19 8.90 12.27
N ILE A 505 22.25 9.70 12.13
CA ILE A 505 23.50 9.55 12.90
C ILE A 505 23.25 9.75 14.39
N ILE A 506 22.59 10.85 14.77
CA ILE A 506 22.30 11.16 16.18
C ILE A 506 21.41 10.09 16.80
N TYR A 507 20.37 9.65 16.08
CA TYR A 507 19.47 8.60 16.53
C TYR A 507 20.22 7.29 16.83
N VAL A 508 21.08 6.83 15.92
CA VAL A 508 21.85 5.59 16.12
C VAL A 508 22.82 5.73 17.30
N LEU A 509 23.50 6.88 17.44
CA LEU A 509 24.35 7.15 18.59
C LEU A 509 23.57 7.08 19.92
N LEU A 510 22.40 7.70 19.99
CA LEU A 510 21.54 7.66 21.17
C LEU A 510 21.03 6.23 21.46
N MET A 511 20.68 5.45 20.43
CA MET A 511 20.30 4.06 20.60
C MET A 511 21.42 3.21 21.18
N VAL A 512 22.68 3.47 20.82
CA VAL A 512 23.85 2.80 21.40
C VAL A 512 24.04 3.23 22.86
N VAL A 513 23.96 4.53 23.17
CA VAL A 513 24.10 5.06 24.56
C VAL A 513 23.01 4.51 25.48
N LEU A 514 21.77 4.44 25.00
CA LEU A 514 20.62 3.95 25.75
C LEU A 514 20.53 2.40 25.78
N ARG A 515 21.54 1.71 25.25
CA ARG A 515 21.57 0.22 25.14
C ARG A 515 20.37 -0.39 24.41
N GLY A 516 19.79 0.37 23.47
CA GLY A 516 18.71 -0.09 22.62
C GLY A 516 19.17 -1.00 21.48
N ILE A 517 20.45 -0.95 21.11
CA ILE A 517 21.09 -1.80 20.10
C ILE A 517 22.28 -2.52 20.75
N ARG A 518 22.37 -3.82 20.52
CA ARG A 518 23.51 -4.63 20.99
C ARG A 518 24.67 -4.56 20.00
N THR A 519 25.91 -4.64 20.49
CA THR A 519 27.13 -4.53 19.66
C THR A 519 27.17 -5.50 18.48
N HIS A 520 26.75 -6.76 18.67
CA HIS A 520 26.71 -7.75 17.59
C HIS A 520 25.64 -7.47 16.50
N GLU A 521 24.67 -6.60 16.78
CA GLU A 521 23.64 -6.20 15.82
C GLU A 521 24.16 -5.11 14.87
N LEU A 522 25.16 -4.35 15.33
CA LEU A 522 25.81 -3.28 14.55
C LEU A 522 26.77 -3.83 13.48
N GLU A 523 27.24 -5.07 13.57
CA GLU A 523 28.18 -5.66 12.60
C GLU A 523 27.66 -5.65 11.15
N ASN A 524 26.33 -5.74 10.99
CA ASN A 524 25.68 -5.80 9.67
C ASN A 524 25.10 -4.45 9.19
N VAL A 525 25.36 -3.37 9.93
CA VAL A 525 24.85 -2.02 9.59
C VAL A 525 25.95 -1.23 8.86
N PRO A 526 25.60 -0.42 7.84
CA PRO A 526 26.55 0.53 7.25
C PRO A 526 27.20 1.41 8.35
N LEU A 527 28.51 1.61 8.29
CA LEU A 527 29.30 2.27 9.34
C LEU A 527 29.32 1.53 10.68
N GLY A 528 28.92 0.25 10.73
CA GLY A 528 28.84 -0.54 11.95
C GLY A 528 30.13 -0.56 12.76
N ARG A 529 31.32 -0.61 12.11
CA ARG A 529 32.63 -0.56 12.79
C ARG A 529 32.83 0.74 13.60
N PHE A 530 32.37 1.86 13.09
CA PHE A 530 32.41 3.15 13.80
C PHE A 530 31.52 3.09 15.05
N PHE A 531 30.29 2.61 14.90
CA PHE A 531 29.35 2.48 16.02
C PHE A 531 29.79 1.42 17.04
N ILE A 532 30.43 0.34 16.62
CA ILE A 532 31.01 -0.68 17.51
C ILE A 532 32.15 -0.08 18.35
N SER A 533 33.05 0.68 17.73
CA SER A 533 34.14 1.33 18.48
C SER A 533 33.62 2.38 19.47
N PHE A 534 32.54 3.06 19.14
CA PHE A 534 31.85 3.98 20.05
C PHE A 534 31.12 3.21 21.16
N SER A 535 30.41 2.14 20.83
CA SER A 535 29.71 1.28 21.78
C SER A 535 30.66 0.67 22.81
N SER A 536 31.83 0.15 22.40
CA SER A 536 32.83 -0.42 23.30
C SER A 536 33.40 0.60 24.30
N ARG A 537 33.43 1.89 23.95
CA ARG A 537 33.85 2.97 24.87
C ARG A 537 32.77 3.34 25.88
N VAL A 538 31.50 3.24 25.50
CA VAL A 538 30.34 3.68 26.30
C VAL A 538 29.80 2.54 27.16
N GLN A 539 29.88 1.30 26.66
CA GLN A 539 29.33 0.11 27.33
C GLN A 539 30.37 -0.70 28.11
N HIS A 540 31.29 -0.06 28.77
CA HIS A 540 32.54 -0.55 29.32
C HIS A 540 32.51 -1.80 30.22
N ASP A 541 31.47 -2.61 30.38
CA ASP A 541 31.51 -3.71 31.36
C ASP A 541 30.53 -4.87 31.17
N SER A 542 30.31 -5.40 29.98
CA SER A 542 29.52 -6.64 29.93
C SER A 542 29.97 -7.67 28.88
N PHE A 543 31.27 -7.72 28.57
CA PHE A 543 31.79 -8.77 27.67
C PHE A 543 31.99 -10.15 28.32
N TYR A 544 31.67 -10.33 29.61
CA TYR A 544 31.98 -11.56 30.35
C TYR A 544 30.82 -12.23 31.08
N GLU A 545 29.57 -11.80 30.92
CA GLU A 545 28.45 -12.53 31.54
C GLU A 545 27.28 -12.69 30.57
N GLU A 546 27.07 -13.97 30.18
CA GLU A 546 26.02 -14.70 29.43
C GLU A 546 26.27 -14.97 27.95
#